data_d22dab1490fce14a9b3e6ea341d6ef0d
#
_entry.id   d22dab1490fce14a9b3e6ea341d6ef0d
#
_cell.length_a   1.000
_cell.length_b   1.000
_cell.length_c   1.000
_cell.angle_alpha   90.00
_cell.angle_beta   90.00
_cell.angle_gamma   90.00
#
_symmetry.space_group_name_H-M   'P 1'
#
loop_
_entity.id
_entity.type
_entity.pdbx_description
1 polymer ?
#
loop_
_entity_poly.entity_id
_entity_poly.type
_entity_poly.pdbx_seq_one_letter_code
_entity_poly.pdbx_strand_id
1 'polypeptide(L)'
;MPDMLVQLLKIAPVDPIISKLRSAGVIIRRANAHEISRVQEFVAKNFARAWADEILVGFARQPISVFIAIRDGELVGFGAYECTRKCFFGPTGVLEKERGKGIGRALLLACLWGLREMGYAYAIIGGAGPIEFYQRECGATVIPDSVPGVYHDPLKKRTTKAQRHKGKE
;
A
#
# COMPACT_ATOMS: atom_id res chain seq x y z
N MET A 1 0.15 11.05 11.34
CA MET A 1 0.65 9.66 11.40
C MET A 1 2.14 9.68 11.19
N PRO A 2 2.94 9.04 12.04
CA PRO A 2 4.40 9.02 11.90
C PRO A 2 4.85 8.11 10.76
N ASP A 3 6.08 8.28 10.33
CA ASP A 3 6.76 7.30 9.47
C ASP A 3 7.39 6.20 10.33
N MET A 4 7.56 5.01 9.77
CA MET A 4 8.20 3.88 10.45
C MET A 4 9.35 3.32 9.62
N LEU A 5 10.39 2.84 10.28
CA LEU A 5 11.57 2.22 9.69
C LEU A 5 11.47 0.70 9.77
N VAL A 6 11.75 0.03 8.65
CA VAL A 6 11.80 -1.44 8.55
C VAL A 6 13.23 -1.88 8.18
N GLN A 7 13.74 -2.88 8.91
CA GLN A 7 15.02 -3.54 8.57
C GLN A 7 14.74 -4.69 7.58
N LEU A 8 14.95 -4.45 6.29
CA LEU A 8 14.62 -5.42 5.23
C LEU A 8 15.41 -6.74 5.31
N LEU A 9 16.59 -6.71 5.91
CA LEU A 9 17.41 -7.92 6.08
C LEU A 9 16.85 -8.89 7.13
N LYS A 10 15.89 -8.46 7.96
CA LYS A 10 15.27 -9.24 9.04
C LYS A 10 13.81 -9.63 8.80
N ILE A 11 13.23 -9.25 7.66
CA ILE A 11 11.82 -9.58 7.36
C ILE A 11 11.63 -11.08 7.14
N ALA A 12 10.44 -11.57 7.53
CA ALA A 12 10.04 -12.95 7.32
C ALA A 12 9.95 -13.30 5.82
N PRO A 13 10.17 -14.58 5.45
CA PRO A 13 9.92 -15.03 4.08
C PRO A 13 8.46 -14.86 3.69
N VAL A 14 8.22 -14.48 2.43
CA VAL A 14 6.86 -14.23 1.93
C VAL A 14 6.18 -15.49 1.38
N ASP A 15 6.94 -16.46 0.87
CA ASP A 15 6.40 -17.64 0.20
C ASP A 15 5.43 -18.47 1.05
N PRO A 16 5.70 -18.73 2.35
CA PRO A 16 4.79 -19.53 3.16
C PRO A 16 3.38 -18.91 3.29
N ILE A 17 3.28 -17.58 3.44
CA ILE A 17 1.98 -16.92 3.56
C ILE A 17 1.27 -16.85 2.21
N ILE A 18 1.98 -16.62 1.11
CA ILE A 18 1.40 -16.64 -0.24
C ILE A 18 0.86 -18.03 -0.56
N SER A 19 1.61 -19.09 -0.27
CA SER A 19 1.18 -20.48 -0.50
C SER A 19 -0.07 -20.82 0.32
N LYS A 20 -0.11 -20.43 1.59
CA LYS A 20 -1.28 -20.61 2.47
C LYS A 20 -2.51 -19.89 1.92
N LEU A 21 -2.36 -18.64 1.50
CA LEU A 21 -3.44 -17.86 0.92
C LEU A 21 -3.95 -18.45 -0.39
N ARG A 22 -3.05 -18.94 -1.24
CA ARG A 22 -3.41 -19.62 -2.50
C ARG A 22 -4.26 -20.85 -2.24
N SER A 23 -3.92 -21.67 -1.25
CA SER A 23 -4.73 -22.82 -0.82
C SER A 23 -6.10 -22.40 -0.28
N ALA A 24 -6.24 -21.17 0.21
CA ALA A 24 -7.50 -20.58 0.67
C ALA A 24 -8.23 -19.77 -0.42
N GLY A 25 -7.83 -19.90 -1.70
CA GLY A 25 -8.49 -19.25 -2.84
C GLY A 25 -8.09 -17.78 -3.05
N VAL A 26 -7.00 -17.31 -2.44
CA VAL A 26 -6.49 -15.93 -2.64
C VAL A 26 -5.16 -15.96 -3.37
N ILE A 27 -5.10 -15.26 -4.48
CA ILE A 27 -3.87 -15.10 -5.28
C ILE A 27 -3.23 -13.76 -4.93
N ILE A 28 -1.96 -13.79 -4.53
CA ILE A 28 -1.12 -12.59 -4.37
C ILE A 28 -0.09 -12.58 -5.48
N ARG A 29 -0.05 -11.53 -6.29
CA ARG A 29 0.91 -11.35 -7.38
C ARG A 29 1.12 -9.89 -7.74
N ARG A 30 2.15 -9.61 -8.52
CA ARG A 30 2.27 -8.28 -9.15
C ARG A 30 1.10 -8.05 -10.11
N ALA A 31 0.66 -6.81 -10.20
CA ALA A 31 -0.28 -6.41 -11.23
C ALA A 31 0.37 -6.49 -12.62
N ASN A 32 -0.43 -6.75 -13.65
CA ASN A 32 -0.03 -6.67 -15.04
C ASN A 32 -0.32 -5.28 -15.62
N ALA A 33 0.41 -4.85 -16.63
CA ALA A 33 0.27 -3.52 -17.22
C ALA A 33 -1.16 -3.24 -17.73
N HIS A 34 -1.84 -4.24 -18.29
CA HIS A 34 -3.21 -4.11 -18.81
C HIS A 34 -4.29 -4.02 -17.72
N GLU A 35 -3.91 -4.21 -16.44
CA GLU A 35 -4.84 -4.13 -15.30
C GLU A 35 -4.89 -2.74 -14.65
N ILE A 36 -4.09 -1.79 -15.14
CA ILE A 36 -3.91 -0.46 -14.53
C ILE A 36 -5.24 0.25 -14.23
N SER A 37 -6.16 0.31 -15.19
CA SER A 37 -7.45 0.99 -14.99
C SER A 37 -8.30 0.29 -13.92
N ARG A 38 -8.38 -1.03 -13.95
CA ARG A 38 -9.14 -1.81 -12.95
C ARG A 38 -8.59 -1.65 -11.54
N VAL A 39 -7.27 -1.67 -11.37
CA VAL A 39 -6.62 -1.48 -10.07
C VAL A 39 -6.80 -0.05 -9.58
N GLN A 40 -6.63 0.94 -10.46
CA GLN A 40 -6.85 2.34 -10.12
C GLN A 40 -8.29 2.61 -9.69
N GLU A 41 -9.29 2.13 -10.43
CA GLU A 41 -10.70 2.24 -10.08
C GLU A 41 -11.02 1.57 -8.73
N PHE A 42 -10.50 0.37 -8.50
CA PHE A 42 -10.65 -0.34 -7.24
C PHE A 42 -10.11 0.47 -6.05
N VAL A 43 -8.92 1.05 -6.18
CA VAL A 43 -8.30 1.86 -5.13
C VAL A 43 -9.07 3.17 -4.90
N ALA A 44 -9.47 3.86 -5.97
CA ALA A 44 -10.24 5.09 -5.88
C ALA A 44 -11.60 4.89 -5.21
N LYS A 45 -12.28 3.79 -5.54
CA LYS A 45 -13.62 3.45 -5.03
C LYS A 45 -13.62 3.04 -3.56
N ASN A 46 -12.65 2.22 -3.15
CA ASN A 46 -12.68 1.55 -1.85
C ASN A 46 -11.79 2.20 -0.79
N PHE A 47 -10.86 3.09 -1.18
CA PHE A 47 -9.89 3.70 -0.28
C PHE A 47 -9.79 5.22 -0.48
N ALA A 48 -8.87 5.68 -1.34
CA ALA A 48 -8.68 7.10 -1.58
C ALA A 48 -8.27 7.39 -3.04
N ARG A 49 -8.82 8.48 -3.59
CA ARG A 49 -8.43 8.94 -4.94
C ARG A 49 -6.94 9.24 -5.03
N ALA A 50 -6.38 9.89 -4.01
CA ALA A 50 -4.95 10.18 -3.97
C ALA A 50 -4.08 8.92 -4.04
N TRP A 51 -4.49 7.84 -3.39
CA TRP A 51 -3.80 6.56 -3.47
C TRP A 51 -3.90 5.92 -4.87
N ALA A 52 -5.07 6.08 -5.53
CA ALA A 52 -5.27 5.62 -6.89
C ALA A 52 -4.37 6.37 -7.90
N ASP A 53 -4.12 7.65 -7.67
CA ASP A 53 -3.20 8.44 -8.47
C ASP A 53 -1.74 8.06 -8.16
N GLU A 54 -1.41 7.82 -6.89
CA GLU A 54 -0.07 7.50 -6.43
C GLU A 54 0.43 6.14 -6.97
N ILE A 55 -0.41 5.10 -7.02
CA ILE A 55 -0.03 3.79 -7.54
C ILE A 55 0.35 3.80 -9.02
N LEU A 56 -0.05 4.82 -9.79
CA LEU A 56 0.35 4.94 -11.20
C LEU A 56 1.87 5.03 -11.37
N VAL A 57 2.57 5.61 -10.39
CA VAL A 57 4.04 5.61 -10.36
C VAL A 57 4.58 4.18 -10.34
N GLY A 58 3.93 3.28 -9.59
CA GLY A 58 4.31 1.86 -9.52
C GLY A 58 4.06 1.11 -10.82
N PHE A 59 3.00 1.45 -11.56
CA PHE A 59 2.73 0.88 -12.88
C PHE A 59 3.72 1.34 -13.95
N ALA A 60 4.34 2.50 -13.79
CA ALA A 60 5.37 3.01 -14.69
C ALA A 60 6.76 2.37 -14.47
N ARG A 61 6.90 1.48 -13.47
CA ARG A 61 8.15 0.79 -13.16
C ARG A 61 8.24 -0.58 -13.82
N GLN A 62 9.46 -1.07 -13.99
CA GLN A 62 9.74 -2.45 -14.40
C GLN A 62 10.78 -3.06 -13.44
N PRO A 63 10.42 -4.13 -12.72
CA PRO A 63 9.08 -4.74 -12.66
C PRO A 63 8.06 -3.80 -12.01
N ILE A 64 6.77 -3.95 -12.37
CA ILE A 64 5.67 -3.18 -11.75
C ILE A 64 5.71 -3.35 -10.23
N SER A 65 5.73 -2.24 -9.50
CA SER A 65 5.86 -2.22 -8.02
C SER A 65 4.50 -2.17 -7.29
N VAL A 66 3.46 -2.68 -7.94
CA VAL A 66 2.11 -2.83 -7.38
C VAL A 66 1.77 -4.32 -7.28
N PHE A 67 1.50 -4.80 -6.08
CA PHE A 67 0.96 -6.13 -5.81
C PHE A 67 -0.55 -6.06 -5.61
N ILE A 68 -1.25 -7.11 -6.05
CA ILE A 68 -2.70 -7.25 -5.91
C ILE A 68 -3.07 -8.56 -5.25
N ALA A 69 -4.17 -8.53 -4.51
CA ALA A 69 -4.81 -9.72 -3.95
C ALA A 69 -6.12 -9.96 -4.69
N ILE A 70 -6.30 -11.18 -5.17
CA ILE A 70 -7.45 -11.59 -5.98
C ILE A 70 -8.13 -12.79 -5.32
N ARG A 71 -9.47 -12.73 -5.20
CA ARG A 71 -10.33 -13.86 -4.80
C ARG A 71 -11.46 -13.98 -5.83
N ASP A 72 -11.67 -15.17 -6.35
CA ASP A 72 -12.75 -15.45 -7.32
C ASP A 72 -12.75 -14.49 -8.53
N GLY A 73 -11.56 -14.13 -9.02
CA GLY A 73 -11.38 -13.20 -10.13
C GLY A 73 -11.56 -11.72 -9.80
N GLU A 74 -11.87 -11.37 -8.53
CA GLU A 74 -12.10 -9.99 -8.10
C GLU A 74 -10.97 -9.47 -7.21
N LEU A 75 -10.67 -8.17 -7.34
CA LEU A 75 -9.71 -7.49 -6.47
C LEU A 75 -10.24 -7.38 -5.04
N VAL A 76 -9.45 -7.81 -4.08
CA VAL A 76 -9.79 -7.73 -2.65
C VAL A 76 -8.75 -6.94 -1.83
N GLY A 77 -7.61 -6.63 -2.42
CA GLY A 77 -6.57 -5.82 -1.79
C GLY A 77 -5.45 -5.45 -2.76
N PHE A 78 -4.62 -4.51 -2.34
CA PHE A 78 -3.43 -4.07 -3.07
C PHE A 78 -2.36 -3.61 -2.10
N GLY A 79 -1.12 -3.57 -2.57
CA GLY A 79 0.01 -2.94 -1.90
C GLY A 79 1.01 -2.46 -2.93
N ALA A 80 1.66 -1.36 -2.65
CA ALA A 80 2.63 -0.77 -3.57
C ALA A 80 3.90 -0.36 -2.84
N TYR A 81 4.96 -0.13 -3.58
CA TYR A 81 6.21 0.41 -3.06
C TYR A 81 6.90 1.28 -4.09
N GLU A 82 7.77 2.17 -3.65
CA GLU A 82 8.45 3.15 -4.52
C GLU A 82 7.47 4.08 -5.26
N CYS A 83 6.25 4.26 -4.76
CA CYS A 83 5.27 5.16 -5.35
C CYS A 83 5.37 6.56 -4.78
N THR A 84 5.45 6.70 -3.46
CA THR A 84 5.53 8.00 -2.75
C THR A 84 6.94 8.58 -2.83
N ARG A 85 7.94 7.79 -2.45
CA ARG A 85 9.38 8.15 -2.44
C ARG A 85 10.22 6.89 -2.63
N LYS A 86 11.53 7.07 -2.85
CA LYS A 86 12.51 5.99 -2.83
C LYS A 86 12.44 5.26 -1.48
N CYS A 87 12.58 3.95 -1.50
CA CYS A 87 12.50 3.02 -0.35
C CYS A 87 11.19 3.05 0.45
N PHE A 88 10.14 3.74 -0.02
CA PHE A 88 8.85 3.79 0.68
C PHE A 88 7.95 2.62 0.31
N PHE A 89 7.36 2.00 1.35
CA PHE A 89 6.22 1.10 1.25
C PHE A 89 4.92 1.91 1.36
N GLY A 90 3.96 1.60 0.52
CA GLY A 90 2.64 2.19 0.45
C GLY A 90 2.35 2.83 -0.91
N PRO A 91 1.09 3.15 -1.19
CA PRO A 91 -0.09 2.86 -0.37
C PRO A 91 -0.50 1.39 -0.37
N THR A 92 -1.30 0.98 0.61
CA THR A 92 -1.81 -0.39 0.76
C THR A 92 -3.21 -0.41 1.36
N GLY A 93 -4.00 -1.40 0.96
CA GLY A 93 -5.35 -1.57 1.50
C GLY A 93 -5.93 -2.96 1.21
N VAL A 94 -6.78 -3.44 2.12
CA VAL A 94 -7.55 -4.67 1.99
C VAL A 94 -9.01 -4.35 2.31
N LEU A 95 -9.94 -4.85 1.48
CA LEU A 95 -11.38 -4.70 1.71
C LEU A 95 -11.72 -5.15 3.13
N GLU A 96 -12.60 -4.41 3.81
CA GLU A 96 -12.95 -4.66 5.21
C GLU A 96 -13.38 -6.11 5.46
N LYS A 97 -14.26 -6.65 4.61
CA LYS A 97 -14.75 -8.04 4.66
C LYS A 97 -13.66 -9.11 4.48
N GLU A 98 -12.49 -8.74 4.00
CA GLU A 98 -11.34 -9.62 3.75
C GLU A 98 -10.20 -9.44 4.76
N ARG A 99 -10.35 -8.52 5.71
CA ARG A 99 -9.37 -8.32 6.79
C ARG A 99 -9.32 -9.51 7.76
N GLY A 100 -8.24 -9.61 8.50
CA GLY A 100 -8.02 -10.70 9.48
C GLY A 100 -7.64 -12.05 8.87
N LYS A 101 -7.57 -12.17 7.53
CA LYS A 101 -7.26 -13.42 6.81
C LYS A 101 -5.79 -13.53 6.36
N GLY A 102 -4.93 -12.58 6.76
CA GLY A 102 -3.50 -12.58 6.41
C GLY A 102 -3.16 -11.88 5.08
N ILE A 103 -4.15 -11.39 4.31
CA ILE A 103 -3.93 -10.75 3.00
C ILE A 103 -3.06 -9.50 3.15
N GLY A 104 -3.35 -8.63 4.13
CA GLY A 104 -2.56 -7.42 4.37
C GLY A 104 -1.10 -7.71 4.71
N ARG A 105 -0.84 -8.77 5.50
CA ARG A 105 0.52 -9.24 5.78
C ARG A 105 1.24 -9.72 4.52
N ALA A 106 0.56 -10.49 3.68
CA ALA A 106 1.16 -11.00 2.45
C ALA A 106 1.52 -9.87 1.48
N LEU A 107 0.63 -8.88 1.31
CA LEU A 107 0.88 -7.69 0.49
C LEU A 107 2.04 -6.86 1.03
N LEU A 108 2.09 -6.63 2.35
CA LEU A 108 3.19 -5.94 3.03
C LEU A 108 4.51 -6.65 2.75
N LEU A 109 4.61 -7.95 3.06
CA LEU A 109 5.84 -8.72 2.87
C LEU A 109 6.25 -8.79 1.40
N ALA A 110 5.32 -8.97 0.46
CA ALA A 110 5.63 -8.98 -0.98
C ALA A 110 6.27 -7.65 -1.44
N CYS A 111 5.73 -6.52 -0.97
CA CYS A 111 6.29 -5.20 -1.27
C CYS A 111 7.67 -4.99 -0.61
N LEU A 112 7.84 -5.38 0.65
CA LEU A 112 9.11 -5.26 1.36
C LEU A 112 10.20 -6.15 0.74
N TRP A 113 9.86 -7.36 0.29
CA TRP A 113 10.75 -8.20 -0.49
C TRP A 113 11.11 -7.56 -1.84
N GLY A 114 10.15 -6.93 -2.52
CA GLY A 114 10.42 -6.16 -3.72
C GLY A 114 11.45 -5.04 -3.51
N LEU A 115 11.35 -4.31 -2.39
CA LEU A 115 12.36 -3.30 -2.01
C LEU A 115 13.72 -3.92 -1.69
N ARG A 116 13.74 -5.05 -0.97
CA ARG A 116 14.98 -5.78 -0.66
C ARG A 116 15.70 -6.26 -1.93
N GLU A 117 14.95 -6.79 -2.89
CA GLU A 117 15.49 -7.22 -4.20
C GLU A 117 16.07 -6.07 -5.01
N MET A 118 15.61 -4.84 -4.81
CA MET A 118 16.19 -3.63 -5.38
C MET A 118 17.50 -3.20 -4.70
N GLY A 119 17.95 -3.90 -3.65
CA GLY A 119 19.20 -3.62 -2.94
C GLY A 119 19.04 -2.72 -1.71
N TYR A 120 17.82 -2.35 -1.31
CA TYR A 120 17.62 -1.59 -0.08
C TYR A 120 17.82 -2.45 1.16
N ALA A 121 18.55 -1.93 2.16
CA ALA A 121 18.69 -2.55 3.48
C ALA A 121 17.57 -2.13 4.43
N TYR A 122 16.94 -0.99 4.17
CA TYR A 122 15.87 -0.40 4.97
C TYR A 122 14.73 0.08 4.09
N ALA A 123 13.52 0.08 4.63
CA ALA A 123 12.34 0.67 4.01
C ALA A 123 11.65 1.62 4.98
N ILE A 124 10.91 2.59 4.42
CA ILE A 124 10.08 3.52 5.18
C ILE A 124 8.61 3.19 4.91
N ILE A 125 7.83 3.07 5.96
CA ILE A 125 6.36 3.06 5.87
C ILE A 125 5.90 4.49 6.12
N GLY A 126 5.49 5.19 5.06
CA GLY A 126 5.12 6.60 5.14
C GLY A 126 3.73 6.80 5.73
N GLY A 127 3.60 7.68 6.72
CA GLY A 127 2.33 8.01 7.35
C GLY A 127 1.61 6.76 7.89
N ALA A 128 2.31 5.93 8.67
CA ALA A 128 1.81 4.65 9.15
C ALA A 128 0.54 4.80 10.00
N GLY A 129 -0.57 4.19 9.56
CA GLY A 129 -1.83 4.18 10.29
C GLY A 129 -1.82 3.19 11.45
N PRO A 130 -1.90 1.87 11.19
CA PRO A 130 -1.93 0.87 12.25
C PRO A 130 -0.52 0.49 12.70
N ILE A 131 0.06 1.28 13.61
CA ILE A 131 1.44 1.12 14.11
C ILE A 131 1.70 -0.29 14.61
N GLU A 132 0.80 -0.82 15.47
CA GLU A 132 0.93 -2.16 16.06
C GLU A 132 0.94 -3.27 15.01
N PHE A 133 0.22 -3.09 13.89
CA PHE A 133 0.24 -4.03 12.77
C PHE A 133 1.66 -4.11 12.17
N TYR A 134 2.26 -2.99 11.86
CA TYR A 134 3.59 -2.96 11.25
C TYR A 134 4.70 -3.42 12.21
N GLN A 135 4.58 -3.08 13.49
CA GLN A 135 5.50 -3.61 14.52
C GLN A 135 5.47 -5.13 14.57
N ARG A 136 4.26 -5.72 14.61
CA ARG A 136 4.08 -7.16 14.70
C ARG A 136 4.49 -7.89 13.41
N GLU A 137 4.13 -7.36 12.24
CA GLU A 137 4.27 -8.09 10.97
C GLU A 137 5.65 -7.96 10.33
N CYS A 138 6.36 -6.86 10.56
CA CYS A 138 7.68 -6.65 9.96
C CYS A 138 8.72 -6.01 10.90
N GLY A 139 8.44 -5.92 12.20
CA GLY A 139 9.38 -5.35 13.19
C GLY A 139 9.66 -3.87 12.97
N ALA A 140 8.72 -3.14 12.38
CA ALA A 140 8.87 -1.73 12.12
C ALA A 140 8.98 -0.90 13.42
N THR A 141 9.80 0.14 13.41
CA THR A 141 9.97 1.07 14.54
C THR A 141 9.57 2.48 14.10
N VAL A 142 8.90 3.23 14.99
CA VAL A 142 8.52 4.62 14.71
C VAL A 142 9.78 5.48 14.56
N ILE A 143 9.80 6.32 13.52
CA ILE A 143 10.85 7.34 13.34
C ILE A 143 10.44 8.57 14.16
N PRO A 144 11.25 8.99 15.14
CA PRO A 144 10.97 10.18 15.95
C PRO A 144 10.81 11.42 15.07
N ASP A 145 9.92 12.32 15.46
CA ASP A 145 9.69 13.63 14.82
C ASP A 145 9.34 13.57 13.31
N SER A 146 8.80 12.44 12.85
CA SER A 146 8.46 12.20 11.44
C SER A 146 7.04 12.66 11.02
N VAL A 147 6.37 13.49 11.81
CA VAL A 147 5.07 14.09 11.48
C VAL A 147 5.30 15.56 11.15
N PRO A 148 4.78 16.05 10.00
CA PRO A 148 3.92 15.46 8.99
C PRO A 148 4.62 14.59 7.92
N GLY A 149 5.92 14.39 8.02
CA GLY A 149 6.69 13.57 7.08
C GLY A 149 6.71 14.15 5.66
N VAL A 150 6.50 13.29 4.66
CA VAL A 150 6.46 13.71 3.25
C VAL A 150 5.19 14.46 2.86
N TYR A 151 4.20 14.55 3.75
CA TYR A 151 2.90 15.17 3.51
C TYR A 151 2.80 16.60 4.03
N HIS A 152 3.94 17.31 4.19
CA HIS A 152 3.97 18.75 4.45
C HIS A 152 3.53 19.55 3.21
N ASP A 153 3.04 20.75 3.43
CA ASP A 153 2.59 21.69 2.38
C ASP A 153 1.57 21.08 1.38
N PRO A 154 0.46 20.47 1.85
CA PRO A 154 -0.50 19.83 0.97
C PRO A 154 -1.24 20.86 0.12
N LEU A 155 -1.61 20.46 -1.10
CA LEU A 155 -2.51 21.26 -1.94
C LEU A 155 -3.84 21.50 -1.23
N LYS A 156 -4.38 22.72 -1.32
CA LYS A 156 -5.72 23.03 -0.79
C LYS A 156 -6.78 22.17 -1.46
N LYS A 157 -7.70 21.60 -0.67
CA LYS A 157 -8.85 20.87 -1.21
C LYS A 157 -9.64 21.78 -2.15
N ARG A 158 -9.90 21.33 -3.37
CA ARG A 158 -10.81 22.00 -4.30
C ARG A 158 -12.22 21.90 -3.73
N THR A 159 -12.83 23.04 -3.35
CA THR A 159 -14.27 23.12 -3.09
C THR A 159 -14.98 23.04 -4.44
N THR A 160 -15.74 21.97 -4.70
CA THR A 160 -16.63 21.88 -5.85
C THR A 160 -17.74 22.95 -5.72
N LYS A 161 -18.14 23.59 -6.83
CA LYS A 161 -19.20 24.63 -6.86
C LYS A 161 -20.50 24.23 -6.13
N ALA A 162 -20.79 22.92 -6.01
CA ALA A 162 -21.95 22.38 -5.30
C ALA A 162 -21.94 22.63 -3.76
N GLN A 163 -20.78 22.86 -3.17
CA GLN A 163 -20.67 23.18 -1.72
C GLN A 163 -20.83 24.68 -1.43
N ARG A 164 -20.78 25.55 -2.45
CA ARG A 164 -20.95 27.02 -2.28
C ARG A 164 -22.42 27.45 -2.14
N HIS A 165 -23.39 26.60 -2.49
CA HIS A 165 -24.83 26.93 -2.43
C HIS A 165 -25.53 26.52 -1.13
N LYS A 166 -24.87 25.76 -0.22
CA LYS A 166 -25.45 25.40 1.09
C LYS A 166 -25.05 26.31 2.27
N GLY A 167 -24.37 27.41 2.01
CA GLY A 167 -23.90 28.35 3.03
C GLY A 167 -24.54 29.72 2.99
N LYS A 168 -25.69 29.89 2.27
CA LYS A 168 -26.50 31.13 2.24
C LYS A 168 -27.97 30.75 2.32
N GLU A 169 -28.42 30.34 3.49
CA GLU A 169 -29.79 30.45 3.97
C GLU A 169 -29.75 30.74 5.46
#